data_9a606d89469822a06a855f3c0b90de7c
#
_entry.id   9a606d89469822a06a855f3c0b90de7c
#
_cell.length_a   1.000
_cell.length_b   1.000
_cell.length_c   1.000
_cell.angle_alpha   90.00
_cell.angle_beta   90.00
_cell.angle_gamma   90.00
#
_symmetry.space_group_name_H-M   'P 1'
#
loop_
_entity.id
_entity.type
_entity.pdbx_description
1 polymer ?
#
loop_
_entity_poly.entity_id
_entity_poly.type
_entity_poly.pdbx_seq_one_letter_code
_entity_poly.pdbx_strand_id
1 'polypeptide(L)'
;MLIKLDSLKNNYLFLLIFIIFCIRIIGLYFSPLEVQGDEAQYWYWSTYFDWGYYSKPPLVAWIIGFFTSIFGNSIFILKLPSLLAHFLTSFVLFNLSKAFKRNTEESLWLSITYLLFFAVSLSSNIISTDPFLLLFWSSSLLFFKICLNKKSIKNIILTSIFVALGFYAKYAMIYFFLSSIVLILFTDDKKELIKNILIIFFIVLILISPHLYWVYSTNWVTFIHTGDNFNWNASLYNFEQLINFIVSQFFISTPIILFIFIKQFAKTKKFIQSYSFEIAYSLPILVLITAQSFISRANANWSSVAFIGVTMIAVNVLYKNYKKIFLLNTTLGLAVLILVSTFIINPPNISPFNKLQGMKDATKEIQFLDESLNSDYIVFDDRMNIAKFLYYLPSKNEKLKYLSYGDHPGNHFEMLMPITIDDIINKKIIIIHRYDLPSNFLKENLLVKQMYEMPNSKNNFYISYFE
;
A
#
# COMPACT_ATOMS: atom_id res chain seq x y z
N MET A 1 -8.56 -42.21 16.75
CA MET A 1 -8.71 -41.09 17.72
C MET A 1 -7.84 -39.89 17.36
N LEU A 2 -6.54 -40.03 17.09
CA LEU A 2 -5.64 -38.95 16.73
C LEU A 2 -6.05 -38.16 15.44
N ILE A 3 -6.44 -38.90 14.38
CA ILE A 3 -6.89 -38.27 13.10
C ILE A 3 -8.14 -37.37 13.33
N LYS A 4 -9.04 -37.76 14.21
CA LYS A 4 -10.25 -37.00 14.56
C LYS A 4 -9.91 -35.73 15.36
N LEU A 5 -8.89 -35.78 16.22
CA LEU A 5 -8.41 -34.63 17.00
C LEU A 5 -7.70 -33.61 16.12
N ASP A 6 -6.88 -34.07 15.16
CA ASP A 6 -6.18 -33.18 14.20
C ASP A 6 -7.19 -32.48 13.26
N SER A 7 -8.25 -33.19 12.83
CA SER A 7 -9.30 -32.58 12.00
C SER A 7 -10.11 -31.53 12.78
N LEU A 8 -10.45 -31.78 14.03
CA LEU A 8 -11.15 -30.81 14.90
C LEU A 8 -10.29 -29.56 15.14
N LYS A 9 -9.01 -29.74 15.43
CA LYS A 9 -8.07 -28.62 15.65
C LYS A 9 -7.93 -27.73 14.41
N ASN A 10 -7.82 -28.34 13.22
CA ASN A 10 -7.77 -27.60 11.97
C ASN A 10 -9.07 -26.81 11.73
N ASN A 11 -10.24 -27.36 12.08
CA ASN A 11 -11.51 -26.66 11.97
C ASN A 11 -11.57 -25.41 12.86
N TYR A 12 -11.02 -25.46 14.09
CA TYR A 12 -10.93 -24.26 14.94
C TYR A 12 -10.02 -23.18 14.37
N LEU A 13 -8.92 -23.54 13.71
CA LEU A 13 -8.04 -22.58 13.07
C LEU A 13 -8.68 -21.93 11.82
N PHE A 14 -9.43 -22.70 11.03
CA PHE A 14 -10.24 -22.14 9.94
C PHE A 14 -11.31 -21.19 10.47
N LEU A 15 -12.00 -21.57 11.56
CA LEU A 15 -12.97 -20.71 12.21
C LEU A 15 -12.32 -19.41 12.71
N LEU A 16 -11.11 -19.46 13.27
CA LEU A 16 -10.38 -18.27 13.70
C LEU A 16 -10.06 -17.33 12.53
N ILE A 17 -9.62 -17.86 11.38
CA ILE A 17 -9.42 -17.07 10.15
C ILE A 17 -10.72 -16.36 9.74
N PHE A 18 -11.84 -17.09 9.77
CA PHE A 18 -13.16 -16.53 9.44
C PHE A 18 -13.61 -15.46 10.45
N ILE A 19 -13.38 -15.67 11.75
CA ILE A 19 -13.68 -14.68 12.80
C ILE A 19 -12.86 -13.41 12.59
N ILE A 20 -11.54 -13.51 12.31
CA ILE A 20 -10.69 -12.36 12.02
C ILE A 20 -11.23 -11.58 10.82
N PHE A 21 -11.67 -12.28 9.77
CA PHE A 21 -12.27 -11.65 8.60
C PHE A 21 -13.58 -10.93 8.94
N CYS A 22 -14.48 -11.56 9.70
CA CYS A 22 -15.74 -10.96 10.14
C CYS A 22 -15.50 -9.69 10.98
N ILE A 23 -14.57 -9.73 11.95
CA ILE A 23 -14.23 -8.56 12.77
C ILE A 23 -13.82 -7.38 11.90
N ARG A 24 -12.98 -7.61 10.87
CA ARG A 24 -12.52 -6.56 9.97
C ARG A 24 -13.62 -6.02 9.06
N ILE A 25 -14.45 -6.89 8.50
CA ILE A 25 -15.61 -6.45 7.69
C ILE A 25 -16.54 -5.57 8.52
N ILE A 26 -16.86 -6.01 9.73
CA ILE A 26 -17.71 -5.26 10.64
C ILE A 26 -17.06 -3.91 10.98
N GLY A 27 -15.77 -3.92 11.33
CA GLY A 27 -15.02 -2.69 11.60
C GLY A 27 -15.06 -1.71 10.42
N LEU A 28 -14.79 -2.19 9.21
CA LEU A 28 -14.81 -1.38 8.01
C LEU A 28 -16.22 -0.84 7.67
N TYR A 29 -17.24 -1.67 7.83
CA TYR A 29 -18.64 -1.31 7.51
C TYR A 29 -19.17 -0.22 8.44
N PHE A 30 -18.88 -0.30 9.74
CA PHE A 30 -19.31 0.68 10.74
C PHE A 30 -18.34 1.84 10.95
N SER A 31 -17.31 1.94 10.14
CA SER A 31 -16.33 3.03 10.22
C SER A 31 -16.93 4.37 9.81
N PRO A 32 -16.89 5.40 10.67
CA PRO A 32 -17.25 6.77 10.31
C PRO A 32 -16.10 7.52 9.60
N LEU A 33 -14.94 6.89 9.43
CA LEU A 33 -13.77 7.54 8.85
C LEU A 33 -13.97 7.83 7.36
N GLU A 34 -13.64 9.04 6.98
CA GLU A 34 -13.68 9.55 5.62
C GLU A 34 -12.51 9.04 4.77
N VAL A 35 -12.53 9.37 3.48
CA VAL A 35 -11.45 9.01 2.57
C VAL A 35 -10.17 9.78 2.91
N GLN A 36 -9.03 9.10 2.85
CA GLN A 36 -7.71 9.72 2.88
C GLN A 36 -7.39 10.35 1.50
N GLY A 37 -6.50 11.34 1.45
CA GLY A 37 -6.19 12.02 0.19
C GLY A 37 -5.65 11.09 -0.90
N ASP A 38 -4.77 10.14 -0.56
CA ASP A 38 -4.29 9.14 -1.53
C ASP A 38 -5.42 8.20 -1.99
N GLU A 39 -6.34 7.79 -1.10
CA GLU A 39 -7.50 6.96 -1.45
C GLU A 39 -8.43 7.69 -2.42
N ALA A 40 -8.69 8.98 -2.16
CA ALA A 40 -9.49 9.83 -3.02
C ALA A 40 -8.82 10.04 -4.39
N GLN A 41 -7.49 10.20 -4.42
CA GLN A 41 -6.73 10.28 -5.66
C GLN A 41 -6.80 8.97 -6.47
N TYR A 42 -6.70 7.80 -5.81
CA TYR A 42 -6.85 6.50 -6.49
C TYR A 42 -8.28 6.30 -7.00
N TRP A 43 -9.28 6.77 -6.25
CA TRP A 43 -10.65 6.79 -6.72
C TRP A 43 -10.81 7.70 -7.95
N TYR A 44 -10.23 8.90 -7.95
CA TYR A 44 -10.28 9.79 -9.11
C TYR A 44 -9.63 9.12 -10.34
N TRP A 45 -8.49 8.47 -10.18
CA TRP A 45 -7.88 7.69 -11.26
C TRP A 45 -8.78 6.58 -11.78
N SER A 46 -9.61 5.99 -10.94
CA SER A 46 -10.53 4.92 -11.33
C SER A 46 -11.72 5.41 -12.18
N THR A 47 -11.95 6.72 -12.28
CA THR A 47 -13.02 7.29 -13.11
C THR A 47 -12.70 7.28 -14.60
N TYR A 48 -11.45 7.04 -14.98
CA TYR A 48 -11.01 6.86 -16.37
C TYR A 48 -9.92 5.77 -16.44
N PHE A 49 -9.99 4.97 -17.52
CA PHE A 49 -9.01 3.91 -17.71
C PHE A 49 -7.73 4.46 -18.33
N ASP A 50 -6.58 4.10 -17.72
CA ASP A 50 -5.27 4.34 -18.30
C ASP A 50 -4.30 3.20 -17.92
N TRP A 51 -3.18 3.08 -18.63
CA TRP A 51 -2.13 2.10 -18.38
C TRP A 51 -1.13 2.53 -17.32
N GLY A 52 -1.27 3.71 -16.76
CA GLY A 52 -0.47 4.27 -15.68
C GLY A 52 -1.04 5.58 -15.19
N TYR A 53 -0.54 6.04 -14.05
CA TYR A 53 -0.92 7.32 -13.47
C TYR A 53 0.32 8.04 -12.95
N TYR A 54 0.22 9.33 -12.70
CA TYR A 54 1.33 10.22 -12.35
C TYR A 54 2.38 9.58 -11.42
N SER A 55 1.97 8.90 -10.35
CA SER A 55 2.89 8.42 -9.31
C SER A 55 2.84 6.91 -9.07
N LYS A 56 1.97 6.17 -9.78
CA LYS A 56 1.72 4.73 -9.52
C LYS A 56 1.36 3.96 -10.79
N PRO A 57 1.66 2.65 -10.82
CA PRO A 57 1.08 1.73 -11.77
C PRO A 57 -0.45 1.63 -11.61
N PRO A 58 -1.19 1.12 -12.62
CA PRO A 58 -2.63 1.35 -12.73
C PRO A 58 -3.53 0.44 -11.91
N LEU A 59 -3.05 -0.69 -11.37
CA LEU A 59 -3.90 -1.76 -10.85
C LEU A 59 -4.85 -1.32 -9.74
N VAL A 60 -4.39 -0.46 -8.82
CA VAL A 60 -5.26 0.02 -7.72
C VAL A 60 -6.47 0.77 -8.26
N ALA A 61 -6.28 1.62 -9.27
CA ALA A 61 -7.36 2.35 -9.91
C ALA A 61 -8.31 1.40 -10.67
N TRP A 62 -7.79 0.42 -11.40
CA TRP A 62 -8.62 -0.57 -12.09
C TRP A 62 -9.49 -1.37 -11.14
N ILE A 63 -8.94 -1.80 -10.00
CA ILE A 63 -9.69 -2.55 -8.99
C ILE A 63 -10.76 -1.68 -8.35
N ILE A 64 -10.45 -0.42 -8.01
CA ILE A 64 -11.45 0.53 -7.49
C ILE A 64 -12.57 0.71 -8.52
N GLY A 65 -12.23 1.00 -9.78
CA GLY A 65 -13.20 1.18 -10.86
C GLY A 65 -14.11 -0.04 -11.03
N PHE A 66 -13.55 -1.24 -11.00
CA PHE A 66 -14.33 -2.48 -11.06
C PHE A 66 -15.32 -2.60 -9.89
N PHE A 67 -14.87 -2.37 -8.65
CA PHE A 67 -15.75 -2.51 -7.48
C PHE A 67 -16.81 -1.41 -7.44
N THR A 68 -16.45 -0.16 -7.69
CA THR A 68 -17.38 0.97 -7.62
C THR A 68 -18.39 0.95 -8.75
N SER A 69 -18.06 0.45 -9.93
CA SER A 69 -19.00 0.30 -11.06
C SER A 69 -20.08 -0.75 -10.79
N ILE A 70 -19.79 -1.78 -10.00
CA ILE A 70 -20.76 -2.87 -9.70
C ILE A 70 -21.55 -2.58 -8.43
N PHE A 71 -20.87 -2.12 -7.36
CA PHE A 71 -21.45 -2.04 -6.02
C PHE A 71 -21.72 -0.61 -5.54
N GLY A 72 -21.47 0.40 -6.41
CA GLY A 72 -21.67 1.81 -6.08
C GLY A 72 -20.48 2.45 -5.33
N ASN A 73 -20.55 3.79 -5.25
CA ASN A 73 -19.44 4.62 -4.78
C ASN A 73 -19.58 4.96 -3.28
N SER A 74 -19.39 3.97 -2.41
CA SER A 74 -19.34 4.19 -0.97
C SER A 74 -17.91 3.98 -0.43
N ILE A 75 -17.58 4.59 0.71
CA ILE A 75 -16.27 4.44 1.37
C ILE A 75 -16.00 2.96 1.72
N PHE A 76 -17.05 2.23 2.12
CA PHE A 76 -16.94 0.79 2.37
C PHE A 76 -16.50 0.03 1.11
N ILE A 77 -17.18 0.26 -0.03
CA ILE A 77 -16.86 -0.40 -1.31
C ILE A 77 -15.49 0.01 -1.81
N LEU A 78 -15.11 1.29 -1.65
CA LEU A 78 -13.77 1.79 -2.00
C LEU A 78 -12.67 1.02 -1.26
N LYS A 79 -12.83 0.75 0.03
CA LYS A 79 -11.80 0.13 0.89
C LYS A 79 -11.85 -1.40 0.91
N LEU A 80 -13.00 -2.01 0.61
CA LEU A 80 -13.23 -3.44 0.64
C LEU A 80 -12.18 -4.28 -0.13
N PRO A 81 -11.69 -3.86 -1.33
CA PRO A 81 -10.69 -4.62 -2.06
C PRO A 81 -9.39 -4.87 -1.32
N SER A 82 -8.92 -3.92 -0.48
CA SER A 82 -7.71 -4.10 0.34
C SER A 82 -7.89 -5.21 1.39
N LEU A 83 -9.05 -5.22 2.05
CA LEU A 83 -9.39 -6.26 3.03
C LEU A 83 -9.44 -7.64 2.36
N LEU A 84 -10.11 -7.73 1.19
CA LEU A 84 -10.18 -8.97 0.42
C LEU A 84 -8.80 -9.44 -0.06
N ALA A 85 -7.94 -8.52 -0.51
CA ALA A 85 -6.58 -8.86 -0.93
C ALA A 85 -5.76 -9.48 0.22
N HIS A 86 -5.83 -8.92 1.44
CA HIS A 86 -5.18 -9.52 2.60
C HIS A 86 -5.77 -10.89 2.96
N PHE A 87 -7.08 -11.04 2.87
CA PHE A 87 -7.71 -12.32 3.14
C PHE A 87 -7.29 -13.39 2.13
N LEU A 88 -7.30 -13.06 0.83
CA LEU A 88 -6.80 -13.94 -0.23
C LEU A 88 -5.30 -14.26 -0.05
N THR A 89 -4.49 -13.29 0.36
CA THR A 89 -3.07 -13.52 0.66
C THR A 89 -2.90 -14.61 1.73
N SER A 90 -3.76 -14.65 2.74
CA SER A 90 -3.69 -15.68 3.78
C SER A 90 -3.90 -17.10 3.23
N PHE A 91 -4.80 -17.29 2.25
CA PHE A 91 -4.98 -18.56 1.57
C PHE A 91 -3.81 -18.92 0.65
N VAL A 92 -3.24 -17.92 -0.03
CA VAL A 92 -2.01 -18.12 -0.83
C VAL A 92 -0.87 -18.57 0.07
N LEU A 93 -0.70 -18.00 1.25
CA LEU A 93 0.33 -18.36 2.22
C LEU A 93 0.13 -19.77 2.79
N PHE A 94 -1.12 -20.18 3.03
CA PHE A 94 -1.43 -21.57 3.36
C PHE A 94 -0.88 -22.52 2.29
N ASN A 95 -1.19 -22.26 1.02
CA ASN A 95 -0.75 -23.10 -0.09
C ASN A 95 0.77 -23.02 -0.31
N LEU A 96 1.39 -21.85 -0.11
CA LEU A 96 2.84 -21.67 -0.17
C LEU A 96 3.52 -22.52 0.91
N SER A 97 3.01 -22.52 2.13
CA SER A 97 3.47 -23.37 3.22
C SER A 97 3.37 -24.87 2.87
N LYS A 98 2.26 -25.28 2.25
CA LYS A 98 2.07 -26.66 1.74
C LYS A 98 3.07 -27.01 0.63
N ALA A 99 3.46 -26.06 -0.22
CA ALA A 99 4.48 -26.26 -1.25
C ALA A 99 5.88 -26.54 -0.65
N PHE A 100 6.12 -26.11 0.59
CA PHE A 100 7.29 -26.47 1.42
C PHE A 100 7.09 -27.77 2.22
N LYS A 101 6.03 -28.54 1.92
CA LYS A 101 5.70 -29.82 2.59
C LYS A 101 5.45 -29.66 4.10
N ARG A 102 5.03 -28.48 4.57
CA ARG A 102 4.62 -28.25 5.95
C ARG A 102 3.25 -28.90 6.22
N ASN A 103 2.98 -29.26 7.47
CA ASN A 103 1.68 -29.84 7.84
C ASN A 103 0.56 -28.78 7.76
N THR A 104 -0.70 -29.25 7.83
CA THR A 104 -1.87 -28.37 7.69
C THR A 104 -1.98 -27.39 8.83
N GLU A 105 -1.73 -27.81 10.06
CA GLU A 105 -1.80 -26.95 11.25
C GLU A 105 -0.78 -25.80 11.15
N GLU A 106 0.49 -26.10 10.84
CA GLU A 106 1.53 -25.08 10.66
C GLU A 106 1.17 -24.10 9.53
N SER A 107 0.58 -24.61 8.44
CA SER A 107 0.16 -23.78 7.31
C SER A 107 -0.97 -22.83 7.67
N LEU A 108 -1.94 -23.28 8.48
CA LEU A 108 -3.02 -22.45 9.02
C LEU A 108 -2.47 -21.37 9.98
N TRP A 109 -1.53 -21.75 10.81
CA TRP A 109 -0.86 -20.81 11.72
C TRP A 109 -0.07 -19.74 10.97
N LEU A 110 0.53 -20.05 9.81
CA LEU A 110 1.16 -19.04 8.97
C LEU A 110 0.12 -18.03 8.46
N SER A 111 -1.03 -18.51 7.98
CA SER A 111 -2.13 -17.65 7.53
C SER A 111 -2.66 -16.75 8.64
N ILE A 112 -2.90 -17.30 9.81
CA ILE A 112 -3.36 -16.55 10.99
C ILE A 112 -2.33 -15.50 11.40
N THR A 113 -1.05 -15.89 11.49
CA THR A 113 0.02 -14.96 11.87
C THR A 113 0.11 -13.78 10.91
N TYR A 114 0.00 -14.00 9.60
CA TYR A 114 -0.04 -12.93 8.60
C TYR A 114 -1.26 -12.02 8.80
N LEU A 115 -2.44 -12.59 8.97
CA LEU A 115 -3.64 -11.79 9.23
C LEU A 115 -3.55 -10.97 10.52
N LEU A 116 -2.76 -11.39 11.49
CA LEU A 116 -2.57 -10.70 12.76
C LEU A 116 -1.38 -9.73 12.75
N PHE A 117 -0.75 -9.47 11.60
CA PHE A 117 0.25 -8.40 11.49
C PHE A 117 -0.36 -7.06 11.87
N PHE A 118 0.43 -6.21 12.55
CA PHE A 118 -0.01 -4.87 12.91
C PHE A 118 -0.29 -4.03 11.66
N ALA A 119 0.63 -4.09 10.68
CA ALA A 119 0.44 -3.40 9.40
C ALA A 119 -0.78 -3.91 8.62
N VAL A 120 -1.06 -5.23 8.64
CA VAL A 120 -2.24 -5.81 7.97
C VAL A 120 -3.54 -5.38 8.66
N SER A 121 -3.53 -5.22 10.00
CA SER A 121 -4.69 -4.71 10.74
C SER A 121 -5.03 -3.27 10.36
N LEU A 122 -4.02 -2.44 10.07
CA LEU A 122 -4.23 -1.06 9.61
C LEU A 122 -4.58 -1.02 8.11
N SER A 123 -3.78 -1.65 7.25
CA SER A 123 -3.92 -1.57 5.79
C SER A 123 -5.17 -2.26 5.24
N SER A 124 -5.81 -3.14 6.02
CA SER A 124 -7.13 -3.70 5.67
C SER A 124 -8.24 -2.65 5.65
N ASN A 125 -8.04 -1.48 6.26
CA ASN A 125 -9.01 -0.39 6.33
C ASN A 125 -8.66 0.80 5.42
N ILE A 126 -7.66 0.64 4.56
CA ILE A 126 -7.15 1.68 3.66
C ILE A 126 -6.98 1.08 2.28
N ILE A 127 -7.53 1.72 1.24
CA ILE A 127 -7.23 1.29 -0.12
C ILE A 127 -5.85 1.82 -0.52
N SER A 128 -4.94 0.90 -0.84
CA SER A 128 -3.57 1.23 -1.26
C SER A 128 -2.98 0.15 -2.16
N THR A 129 -1.78 0.39 -2.67
CA THR A 129 -1.07 -0.57 -3.55
C THR A 129 -0.51 -1.78 -2.81
N ASP A 130 -0.23 -1.67 -1.51
CA ASP A 130 0.47 -2.70 -0.73
C ASP A 130 -0.30 -4.01 -0.55
N PRO A 131 -1.63 -4.02 -0.27
CA PRO A 131 -2.40 -5.27 -0.17
C PRO A 131 -2.33 -6.11 -1.45
N PHE A 132 -2.40 -5.46 -2.62
CA PHE A 132 -2.33 -6.14 -3.92
C PHE A 132 -0.90 -6.60 -4.23
N LEU A 133 0.11 -5.79 -3.91
CA LEU A 133 1.50 -6.20 -4.01
C LEU A 133 1.76 -7.47 -3.18
N LEU A 134 1.32 -7.53 -1.92
CA LEU A 134 1.50 -8.68 -1.05
C LEU A 134 0.78 -9.94 -1.57
N LEU A 135 -0.44 -9.77 -2.13
CA LEU A 135 -1.17 -10.86 -2.76
C LEU A 135 -0.41 -11.44 -3.95
N PHE A 136 0.02 -10.59 -4.87
CA PHE A 136 0.70 -11.05 -6.09
C PHE A 136 2.14 -11.48 -5.83
N TRP A 137 2.82 -10.87 -4.87
CA TRP A 137 4.12 -11.34 -4.38
C TRP A 137 4.02 -12.77 -3.84
N SER A 138 3.08 -13.00 -2.92
CA SER A 138 2.89 -14.33 -2.31
C SER A 138 2.47 -15.37 -3.34
N SER A 139 1.62 -14.99 -4.32
CA SER A 139 1.20 -15.85 -5.43
C SER A 139 2.38 -16.20 -6.35
N SER A 140 3.24 -15.22 -6.66
CA SER A 140 4.47 -15.44 -7.42
C SER A 140 5.39 -16.42 -6.72
N LEU A 141 5.61 -16.26 -5.41
CA LEU A 141 6.43 -17.18 -4.61
C LEU A 141 5.84 -18.60 -4.60
N LEU A 142 4.51 -18.73 -4.50
CA LEU A 142 3.83 -20.02 -4.51
C LEU A 142 4.09 -20.76 -5.84
N PHE A 143 3.78 -20.15 -6.97
CA PHE A 143 3.92 -20.79 -8.27
C PHE A 143 5.37 -20.99 -8.67
N PHE A 144 6.26 -20.06 -8.27
CA PHE A 144 7.68 -20.25 -8.47
C PHE A 144 8.22 -21.43 -7.65
N LYS A 145 7.82 -21.56 -6.38
CA LYS A 145 8.21 -22.74 -5.57
C LYS A 145 7.68 -24.05 -6.16
N ILE A 146 6.43 -24.07 -6.65
CA ILE A 146 5.89 -25.25 -7.31
C ILE A 146 6.65 -25.56 -8.63
N CYS A 147 7.05 -24.52 -9.38
CA CYS A 147 7.87 -24.66 -10.59
C CYS A 147 9.22 -25.32 -10.26
N LEU A 148 9.91 -24.86 -9.23
CA LEU A 148 11.17 -25.44 -8.78
C LEU A 148 11.02 -26.91 -8.35
N ASN A 149 9.88 -27.27 -7.78
CA ASN A 149 9.62 -28.65 -7.36
C ASN A 149 9.21 -29.58 -8.51
N LYS A 150 8.51 -29.10 -9.55
CA LYS A 150 7.85 -29.92 -10.59
C LYS A 150 8.29 -29.64 -12.04
N LYS A 151 9.17 -28.64 -12.26
CA LYS A 151 9.69 -28.22 -13.59
C LYS A 151 8.57 -28.05 -14.64
N SER A 152 7.50 -27.33 -14.31
CA SER A 152 6.29 -27.17 -15.15
C SER A 152 6.21 -25.80 -15.79
N ILE A 153 6.09 -25.76 -17.13
CA ILE A 153 5.91 -24.52 -17.91
C ILE A 153 4.66 -23.76 -17.49
N LYS A 154 3.57 -24.46 -17.12
CA LYS A 154 2.36 -23.84 -16.58
C LYS A 154 2.68 -22.97 -15.36
N ASN A 155 3.54 -23.47 -14.45
CA ASN A 155 3.90 -22.72 -13.25
C ASN A 155 4.86 -21.56 -13.55
N ILE A 156 5.67 -21.63 -14.60
CA ILE A 156 6.46 -20.49 -15.10
C ILE A 156 5.50 -19.39 -15.59
N ILE A 157 4.51 -19.73 -16.42
CA ILE A 157 3.52 -18.78 -16.93
C ILE A 157 2.72 -18.15 -15.79
N LEU A 158 2.23 -18.94 -14.83
CA LEU A 158 1.50 -18.42 -13.65
C LEU A 158 2.37 -17.51 -12.81
N THR A 159 3.64 -17.87 -12.58
CA THR A 159 4.59 -16.99 -11.89
C THR A 159 4.72 -15.67 -12.63
N SER A 160 4.91 -15.70 -13.95
CA SER A 160 5.06 -14.50 -14.77
C SER A 160 3.82 -13.60 -14.72
N ILE A 161 2.62 -14.19 -14.79
CA ILE A 161 1.37 -13.43 -14.66
C ILE A 161 1.28 -12.74 -13.31
N PHE A 162 1.57 -13.44 -12.21
CA PHE A 162 1.49 -12.83 -10.88
C PHE A 162 2.61 -11.81 -10.63
N VAL A 163 3.81 -11.99 -11.19
CA VAL A 163 4.86 -10.97 -11.18
C VAL A 163 4.40 -9.73 -11.96
N ALA A 164 3.82 -9.88 -13.15
CA ALA A 164 3.30 -8.76 -13.94
C ALA A 164 2.17 -8.01 -13.19
N LEU A 165 1.21 -8.73 -12.61
CA LEU A 165 0.16 -8.12 -11.78
C LEU A 165 0.74 -7.40 -10.54
N GLY A 166 1.79 -7.94 -9.96
CA GLY A 166 2.52 -7.28 -8.88
C GLY A 166 3.19 -5.98 -9.33
N PHE A 167 3.76 -5.92 -10.54
CA PHE A 167 4.27 -4.69 -11.13
C PHE A 167 3.17 -3.67 -11.38
N TYR A 168 2.02 -4.09 -11.89
CA TYR A 168 0.86 -3.24 -12.04
C TYR A 168 0.30 -2.73 -10.70
N ALA A 169 0.56 -3.43 -9.59
CA ALA A 169 0.25 -2.95 -8.25
C ALA A 169 1.28 -1.95 -7.73
N LYS A 170 2.59 -2.30 -7.78
CA LYS A 170 3.68 -1.47 -7.23
C LYS A 170 5.04 -1.87 -7.82
N TYR A 171 5.88 -0.91 -8.15
CA TYR A 171 7.22 -1.17 -8.71
C TYR A 171 8.14 -1.96 -7.77
N ALA A 172 7.85 -2.00 -6.47
CA ALA A 172 8.57 -2.85 -5.51
C ALA A 172 8.57 -4.35 -5.88
N MET A 173 7.70 -4.77 -6.83
CA MET A 173 7.74 -6.13 -7.38
C MET A 173 9.07 -6.48 -8.06
N ILE A 174 9.90 -5.47 -8.44
CA ILE A 174 11.25 -5.68 -8.98
C ILE A 174 12.13 -6.52 -8.03
N TYR A 175 11.86 -6.45 -6.73
CA TYR A 175 12.59 -7.24 -5.73
C TYR A 175 12.45 -8.75 -5.95
N PHE A 176 11.42 -9.21 -6.69
CA PHE A 176 11.31 -10.62 -7.08
C PHE A 176 12.52 -11.08 -7.87
N PHE A 177 12.96 -10.30 -8.85
CA PHE A 177 14.13 -10.63 -9.66
C PHE A 177 15.43 -10.52 -8.87
N LEU A 178 15.58 -9.46 -8.06
CA LEU A 178 16.73 -9.32 -7.15
C LEU A 178 16.86 -10.54 -6.23
N SER A 179 15.77 -10.94 -5.60
CA SER A 179 15.70 -12.11 -4.71
C SER A 179 15.97 -13.42 -5.46
N SER A 180 15.47 -13.53 -6.69
CA SER A 180 15.73 -14.72 -7.55
C SER A 180 17.20 -14.85 -7.92
N ILE A 181 17.89 -13.73 -8.18
CA ILE A 181 19.34 -13.72 -8.41
C ILE A 181 20.08 -14.20 -7.16
N VAL A 182 19.70 -13.72 -5.98
CA VAL A 182 20.31 -14.19 -4.71
C VAL A 182 20.04 -15.68 -4.49
N LEU A 183 18.86 -16.20 -4.88
CA LEU A 183 18.55 -17.62 -4.76
C LEU A 183 19.52 -18.51 -5.57
N ILE A 184 20.11 -18.03 -6.67
CA ILE A 184 21.10 -18.75 -7.48
C ILE A 184 22.32 -19.16 -6.62
N LEU A 185 22.68 -18.34 -5.62
CA LEU A 185 23.82 -18.62 -4.72
C LEU A 185 23.60 -19.88 -3.85
N PHE A 186 22.33 -20.24 -3.62
CA PHE A 186 21.93 -21.33 -2.75
C PHE A 186 21.42 -22.58 -3.49
N THR A 187 21.42 -22.55 -4.82
CA THR A 187 20.84 -23.63 -5.67
C THR A 187 21.96 -24.41 -6.33
N ASP A 188 21.85 -25.74 -6.34
CA ASP A 188 22.77 -26.63 -7.05
C ASP A 188 22.50 -26.61 -8.56
N ASP A 189 21.25 -26.63 -9.00
CA ASP A 189 20.83 -26.59 -10.42
C ASP A 189 20.71 -25.13 -10.92
N LYS A 190 21.83 -24.43 -10.93
CA LYS A 190 21.90 -23.00 -11.31
C LYS A 190 21.43 -22.74 -12.73
N LYS A 191 21.78 -23.62 -13.68
CA LYS A 191 21.44 -23.45 -15.10
C LYS A 191 19.90 -23.44 -15.31
N GLU A 192 19.21 -24.39 -14.71
CA GLU A 192 17.76 -24.48 -14.83
C GLU A 192 17.08 -23.31 -14.12
N LEU A 193 17.58 -22.90 -12.96
CA LEU A 193 17.05 -21.73 -12.24
C LEU A 193 17.23 -20.45 -13.06
N ILE A 194 18.42 -20.20 -13.63
CA ILE A 194 18.68 -19.03 -14.49
C ILE A 194 17.75 -19.03 -15.71
N LYS A 195 17.61 -20.19 -16.40
CA LYS A 195 16.70 -20.33 -17.53
C LYS A 195 15.26 -19.95 -17.15
N ASN A 196 14.76 -20.46 -16.01
CA ASN A 196 13.41 -20.16 -15.55
C ASN A 196 13.24 -18.68 -15.23
N ILE A 197 14.21 -18.04 -14.56
CA ILE A 197 14.20 -16.60 -14.26
C ILE A 197 14.17 -15.79 -15.56
N LEU A 198 14.96 -16.14 -16.56
CA LEU A 198 14.99 -15.45 -17.86
C LEU A 198 13.66 -15.57 -18.59
N ILE A 199 13.05 -16.77 -18.63
CA ILE A 199 11.74 -16.98 -19.24
C ILE A 199 10.68 -16.12 -18.54
N ILE A 200 10.67 -16.13 -17.21
CA ILE A 200 9.76 -15.29 -16.39
C ILE A 200 9.97 -13.83 -16.74
N PHE A 201 11.22 -13.37 -16.78
CA PHE A 201 11.57 -11.98 -17.06
C PHE A 201 11.03 -11.51 -18.42
N PHE A 202 11.25 -12.29 -19.49
CA PHE A 202 10.77 -11.92 -20.83
C PHE A 202 9.24 -11.95 -20.93
N ILE A 203 8.56 -12.93 -20.32
CA ILE A 203 7.10 -12.96 -20.29
C ILE A 203 6.56 -11.73 -19.51
N VAL A 204 7.17 -11.39 -18.39
CA VAL A 204 6.79 -10.21 -17.59
C VAL A 204 6.96 -8.94 -18.42
N LEU A 205 8.08 -8.76 -19.13
CA LEU A 205 8.31 -7.60 -20.00
C LEU A 205 7.21 -7.47 -21.06
N ILE A 206 6.79 -8.57 -21.68
CA ILE A 206 5.68 -8.57 -22.63
C ILE A 206 4.38 -8.16 -21.95
N LEU A 207 4.08 -8.71 -20.79
CA LEU A 207 2.83 -8.43 -20.08
C LEU A 207 2.75 -6.99 -19.56
N ILE A 208 3.87 -6.38 -19.15
CA ILE A 208 3.87 -4.98 -18.67
C ILE A 208 4.16 -3.96 -19.77
N SER A 209 4.36 -4.39 -21.02
CA SER A 209 4.70 -3.49 -22.14
C SER A 209 3.70 -2.35 -22.35
N PRO A 210 2.35 -2.51 -22.17
CA PRO A 210 1.43 -1.38 -22.32
C PRO A 210 1.70 -0.28 -21.27
N HIS A 211 2.05 -0.66 -20.04
CA HIS A 211 2.43 0.30 -19.01
C HIS A 211 3.77 0.97 -19.31
N LEU A 212 4.77 0.21 -19.81
CA LEU A 212 6.06 0.79 -20.20
C LEU A 212 5.90 1.77 -21.34
N TYR A 213 5.04 1.48 -22.32
CA TYR A 213 4.71 2.41 -23.40
C TYR A 213 4.03 3.68 -22.86
N TRP A 214 3.09 3.54 -21.92
CA TRP A 214 2.46 4.68 -21.26
C TRP A 214 3.49 5.54 -20.52
N VAL A 215 4.40 4.95 -19.76
CA VAL A 215 5.47 5.67 -19.06
C VAL A 215 6.35 6.45 -20.04
N TYR A 216 6.70 5.81 -21.18
CA TYR A 216 7.47 6.47 -22.24
C TYR A 216 6.70 7.66 -22.85
N SER A 217 5.42 7.48 -23.20
CA SER A 217 4.58 8.50 -23.83
C SER A 217 4.26 9.69 -22.90
N THR A 218 4.37 9.51 -21.59
CA THR A 218 4.18 10.56 -20.57
C THR A 218 5.51 11.17 -20.07
N ASN A 219 6.58 11.08 -20.88
CA ASN A 219 7.89 11.63 -20.53
C ASN A 219 8.44 11.14 -19.18
N TRP A 220 8.25 9.84 -18.90
CA TRP A 220 8.80 9.18 -17.71
C TRP A 220 8.30 9.76 -16.37
N VAL A 221 7.15 10.45 -16.35
CA VAL A 221 6.64 11.20 -15.20
C VAL A 221 6.63 10.38 -13.90
N THR A 222 6.22 9.12 -13.97
CA THR A 222 6.15 8.24 -12.78
C THR A 222 7.52 7.86 -12.25
N PHE A 223 8.50 7.67 -13.12
CA PHE A 223 9.88 7.36 -12.70
C PHE A 223 10.58 8.59 -12.15
N ILE A 224 10.37 9.77 -12.75
CA ILE A 224 10.87 11.04 -12.24
C ILE A 224 10.32 11.26 -10.82
N HIS A 225 9.00 11.17 -10.63
CA HIS A 225 8.37 11.29 -9.32
C HIS A 225 8.88 10.23 -8.31
N THR A 226 9.16 9.01 -8.77
CA THR A 226 9.72 7.96 -7.91
C THR A 226 11.15 8.31 -7.50
N GLY A 227 11.95 8.83 -8.41
CA GLY A 227 13.31 9.33 -8.14
C GLY A 227 13.30 10.46 -7.12
N ASP A 228 12.40 11.45 -7.27
CA ASP A 228 12.24 12.56 -6.31
C ASP A 228 11.87 12.06 -4.91
N ASN A 229 11.06 11.00 -4.82
CA ASN A 229 10.72 10.38 -3.55
C ASN A 229 11.92 9.72 -2.84
N PHE A 230 12.95 9.29 -3.58
CA PHE A 230 14.19 8.80 -2.96
C PHE A 230 15.01 9.92 -2.33
N ASN A 231 14.83 11.18 -2.77
CA ASN A 231 15.43 12.37 -2.19
C ASN A 231 16.96 12.25 -1.97
N TRP A 232 17.67 11.73 -2.97
CA TRP A 232 19.14 11.51 -2.87
C TRP A 232 19.97 12.78 -2.80
N ASN A 233 19.34 13.93 -3.06
CA ASN A 233 19.99 15.25 -2.92
C ASN A 233 19.94 15.79 -1.46
N ALA A 234 19.22 15.12 -0.55
CA ALA A 234 19.23 15.45 0.87
C ALA A 234 20.58 15.01 1.51
N SER A 235 20.84 15.50 2.72
CA SER A 235 22.05 15.13 3.48
C SER A 235 22.21 13.62 3.54
N LEU A 236 23.29 13.10 2.97
CA LEU A 236 23.70 11.71 3.10
C LEU A 236 23.96 11.36 4.58
N TYR A 237 23.76 10.09 4.95
CA TYR A 237 23.99 9.55 6.30
C TYR A 237 22.96 10.01 7.34
N ASN A 238 21.69 9.70 7.10
CA ASN A 238 20.60 10.06 8.00
C ASN A 238 20.36 8.98 9.07
N PHE A 239 21.05 9.12 10.21
CA PHE A 239 20.92 8.17 11.33
C PHE A 239 19.53 8.15 11.96
N GLU A 240 18.83 9.28 11.98
CA GLU A 240 17.47 9.36 12.50
C GLU A 240 16.51 8.52 11.65
N GLN A 241 16.57 8.68 10.34
CA GLN A 241 15.74 7.89 9.41
C GLN A 241 16.07 6.40 9.49
N LEU A 242 17.35 6.03 9.64
CA LEU A 242 17.78 4.65 9.84
C LEU A 242 17.14 4.05 11.09
N ILE A 243 17.25 4.74 12.23
CA ILE A 243 16.69 4.26 13.50
C ILE A 243 15.16 4.15 13.40
N ASN A 244 14.50 5.18 12.89
CA ASN A 244 13.05 5.22 12.68
C ASN A 244 12.58 4.08 11.78
N PHE A 245 13.32 3.80 10.69
CA PHE A 245 13.03 2.68 9.81
C PHE A 245 13.19 1.34 10.53
N ILE A 246 14.33 1.09 11.21
CA ILE A 246 14.57 -0.17 11.94
C ILE A 246 13.50 -0.40 13.01
N VAL A 247 13.17 0.62 13.80
CA VAL A 247 12.12 0.53 14.82
C VAL A 247 10.77 0.21 14.19
N SER A 248 10.43 0.87 13.09
CA SER A 248 9.16 0.65 12.40
C SER A 248 9.00 -0.78 11.88
N GLN A 249 10.11 -1.49 11.55
CA GLN A 249 10.06 -2.88 11.08
C GLN A 249 9.49 -3.83 12.14
N PHE A 250 9.67 -3.54 13.42
CA PHE A 250 9.06 -4.34 14.51
C PHE A 250 7.52 -4.21 14.54
N PHE A 251 6.97 -3.18 13.88
CA PHE A 251 5.53 -2.92 13.79
C PHE A 251 4.92 -3.30 12.43
N ILE A 252 5.71 -3.81 11.46
CA ILE A 252 5.15 -4.38 10.23
C ILE A 252 4.44 -5.69 10.52
N SER A 253 5.09 -6.59 11.23
CA SER A 253 4.49 -7.85 11.70
C SER A 253 4.10 -7.71 13.19
N THR A 254 4.64 -8.60 14.01
CA THR A 254 4.73 -8.40 15.45
C THR A 254 6.21 -8.37 15.85
N PRO A 255 6.59 -7.72 16.95
CA PRO A 255 7.99 -7.68 17.40
C PRO A 255 8.62 -9.07 17.55
N ILE A 256 7.83 -10.05 17.99
CA ILE A 256 8.28 -11.43 18.20
C ILE A 256 8.73 -12.07 16.88
N ILE A 257 8.00 -11.89 15.79
CA ILE A 257 8.32 -12.48 14.48
C ILE A 257 9.70 -12.00 13.98
N LEU A 258 9.94 -10.69 14.01
CA LEU A 258 11.21 -10.13 13.57
C LEU A 258 12.35 -10.53 14.51
N PHE A 259 12.13 -10.52 15.83
CA PHE A 259 13.13 -10.94 16.82
C PHE A 259 13.53 -12.41 16.62
N ILE A 260 12.57 -13.31 16.41
CA ILE A 260 12.86 -14.72 16.15
C ILE A 260 13.66 -14.88 14.85
N PHE A 261 13.30 -14.16 13.79
CA PHE A 261 14.04 -14.18 12.54
C PHE A 261 15.51 -13.75 12.75
N ILE A 262 15.75 -12.61 13.38
CA ILE A 262 17.11 -12.10 13.67
C ILE A 262 17.89 -13.11 14.50
N LYS A 263 17.30 -13.67 15.56
CA LYS A 263 17.95 -14.68 16.43
C LYS A 263 18.41 -15.92 15.66
N GLN A 264 17.73 -16.29 14.57
CA GLN A 264 18.10 -17.46 13.78
C GLN A 264 19.37 -17.22 12.93
N PHE A 265 19.65 -15.98 12.52
CA PHE A 265 20.86 -15.66 11.76
C PHE A 265 22.16 -15.86 12.56
N ALA A 266 22.10 -15.81 13.88
CA ALA A 266 23.23 -16.15 14.74
C ALA A 266 23.56 -17.67 14.74
N LYS A 267 22.77 -18.49 14.03
CA LYS A 267 22.93 -19.94 13.94
C LYS A 267 23.64 -20.37 12.66
N THR A 268 23.89 -21.66 12.56
CA THR A 268 24.82 -22.33 11.66
C THR A 268 24.50 -22.18 10.16
N LYS A 269 25.52 -22.38 9.30
CA LYS A 269 25.43 -22.54 7.83
C LYS A 269 24.29 -23.49 7.39
N LYS A 270 24.05 -24.56 8.17
CA LYS A 270 22.96 -25.53 7.92
C LYS A 270 21.57 -24.86 7.99
N PHE A 271 21.37 -23.89 8.87
CA PHE A 271 20.10 -23.13 8.94
C PHE A 271 19.88 -22.33 7.66
N ILE A 272 20.91 -21.59 7.20
CA ILE A 272 20.82 -20.79 5.98
C ILE A 272 20.47 -21.67 4.77
N GLN A 273 21.07 -22.84 4.64
CA GLN A 273 20.75 -23.80 3.56
C GLN A 273 19.31 -24.33 3.64
N SER A 274 18.80 -24.59 4.85
CA SER A 274 17.44 -25.13 5.05
C SER A 274 16.33 -24.12 4.72
N TYR A 275 16.60 -22.82 4.79
CA TYR A 275 15.68 -21.72 4.55
C TYR A 275 16.14 -20.80 3.41
N SER A 276 16.94 -21.34 2.49
CA SER A 276 17.58 -20.58 1.42
C SER A 276 16.58 -19.79 0.56
N PHE A 277 15.42 -20.37 0.26
CA PHE A 277 14.36 -19.70 -0.51
C PHE A 277 13.77 -18.53 0.28
N GLU A 278 13.31 -18.76 1.51
CA GLU A 278 12.73 -17.73 2.35
C GLU A 278 13.74 -16.59 2.66
N ILE A 279 15.00 -16.93 2.87
CA ILE A 279 16.08 -15.97 3.08
C ILE A 279 16.34 -15.14 1.82
N ALA A 280 16.38 -15.77 0.64
CA ALA A 280 16.60 -15.07 -0.62
C ALA A 280 15.47 -14.07 -0.92
N TYR A 281 14.22 -14.37 -0.53
CA TYR A 281 13.06 -13.49 -0.70
C TYR A 281 12.75 -12.60 0.50
N SER A 282 13.68 -12.43 1.43
CA SER A 282 13.51 -11.51 2.57
C SER A 282 14.77 -10.68 2.86
N LEU A 283 15.91 -11.31 3.11
CA LEU A 283 17.11 -10.62 3.59
C LEU A 283 17.64 -9.55 2.63
N PRO A 284 17.77 -9.79 1.31
CA PRO A 284 18.29 -8.77 0.37
C PRO A 284 17.43 -7.51 0.38
N ILE A 285 16.10 -7.65 0.47
CA ILE A 285 15.16 -6.54 0.50
C ILE A 285 15.30 -5.74 1.79
N LEU A 286 15.37 -6.42 2.94
CA LEU A 286 15.60 -5.75 4.23
C LEU A 286 16.92 -4.98 4.24
N VAL A 287 18.00 -5.57 3.73
CA VAL A 287 19.31 -4.93 3.65
C VAL A 287 19.27 -3.72 2.72
N LEU A 288 18.68 -3.87 1.52
CA LEU A 288 18.59 -2.79 0.53
C LEU A 288 17.81 -1.58 1.08
N ILE A 289 16.64 -1.82 1.67
CA ILE A 289 15.79 -0.73 2.15
C ILE A 289 16.35 -0.12 3.45
N THR A 290 17.01 -0.90 4.29
CA THR A 290 17.76 -0.37 5.44
C THR A 290 18.90 0.53 4.98
N ALA A 291 19.68 0.12 3.98
CA ALA A 291 20.70 0.97 3.38
C ALA A 291 20.11 2.25 2.78
N GLN A 292 18.98 2.15 2.05
CA GLN A 292 18.27 3.32 1.54
C GLN A 292 17.83 4.28 2.64
N SER A 293 17.33 3.76 3.77
CA SER A 293 16.92 4.59 4.91
C SER A 293 18.09 5.35 5.54
N PHE A 294 19.30 4.77 5.50
CA PHE A 294 20.52 5.43 5.97
C PHE A 294 21.03 6.50 4.99
N ILE A 295 20.95 6.23 3.67
CA ILE A 295 21.39 7.19 2.65
C ILE A 295 20.49 8.42 2.61
N SER A 296 19.17 8.23 2.70
CA SER A 296 18.19 9.30 2.61
C SER A 296 16.99 9.03 3.51
N ARG A 297 15.95 8.39 2.97
CA ARG A 297 14.74 7.99 3.70
C ARG A 297 14.18 6.68 3.16
N ALA A 298 13.44 5.97 4.00
CA ALA A 298 12.60 4.86 3.56
C ALA A 298 11.32 4.81 4.41
N ASN A 299 10.18 4.57 3.76
CA ASN A 299 8.93 4.33 4.47
C ASN A 299 8.90 2.88 4.97
N ALA A 300 8.29 2.64 6.13
CA ALA A 300 8.23 1.32 6.76
C ALA A 300 7.72 0.21 5.82
N ASN A 301 6.70 0.50 5.00
CA ASN A 301 6.06 -0.43 4.09
C ASN A 301 6.89 -0.79 2.83
N TRP A 302 8.02 -0.11 2.58
CA TRP A 302 8.85 -0.41 1.39
C TRP A 302 9.46 -1.81 1.45
N SER A 303 9.70 -2.33 2.64
CA SER A 303 10.22 -3.69 2.88
C SER A 303 9.12 -4.74 3.13
N SER A 304 7.83 -4.40 3.04
CA SER A 304 6.72 -5.25 3.47
C SER A 304 6.71 -6.65 2.86
N VAL A 305 7.11 -6.78 1.58
CA VAL A 305 7.18 -8.09 0.89
C VAL A 305 8.21 -9.04 1.50
N ALA A 306 9.26 -8.52 2.12
CA ALA A 306 10.28 -9.33 2.81
C ALA A 306 9.68 -10.11 3.99
N PHE A 307 8.65 -9.56 4.63
CA PHE A 307 8.01 -10.16 5.79
C PHE A 307 7.26 -11.46 5.48
N ILE A 308 7.00 -11.76 4.22
CA ILE A 308 6.47 -13.08 3.83
C ILE A 308 7.50 -14.17 4.15
N GLY A 309 8.75 -14.05 3.69
CA GLY A 309 9.81 -15.00 3.99
C GLY A 309 10.22 -15.00 5.47
N VAL A 310 10.32 -13.81 6.09
CA VAL A 310 10.56 -13.65 7.53
C VAL A 310 9.56 -14.45 8.35
N THR A 311 8.27 -14.32 8.04
CA THR A 311 7.20 -14.99 8.79
C THR A 311 7.17 -16.49 8.55
N MET A 312 7.44 -16.94 7.33
CA MET A 312 7.55 -18.36 7.03
C MET A 312 8.63 -19.04 7.90
N ILE A 313 9.78 -18.39 8.08
CA ILE A 313 10.85 -18.90 8.96
C ILE A 313 10.40 -18.83 10.41
N ALA A 314 9.95 -17.66 10.88
CA ALA A 314 9.62 -17.44 12.27
C ALA A 314 8.49 -18.37 12.77
N VAL A 315 7.42 -18.54 11.98
CA VAL A 315 6.31 -19.44 12.32
C VAL A 315 6.77 -20.89 12.41
N ASN A 316 7.60 -21.38 11.47
CA ASN A 316 8.13 -22.74 11.53
C ASN A 316 8.96 -22.97 12.80
N VAL A 317 9.80 -22.00 13.18
CA VAL A 317 10.63 -22.09 14.39
C VAL A 317 9.79 -22.02 15.66
N LEU A 318 8.83 -21.09 15.72
CA LEU A 318 7.92 -20.91 16.86
C LEU A 318 7.03 -22.13 17.06
N TYR A 319 6.42 -22.62 15.99
CA TYR A 319 5.53 -23.78 16.01
C TYR A 319 6.23 -25.04 16.54
N LYS A 320 7.48 -25.28 16.10
CA LYS A 320 8.26 -26.46 16.49
C LYS A 320 8.87 -26.35 17.88
N ASN A 321 9.40 -25.19 18.26
CA ASN A 321 10.33 -25.08 19.38
C ASN A 321 9.86 -24.17 20.52
N TYR A 322 8.89 -23.25 20.28
CA TYR A 322 8.57 -22.18 21.22
C TYR A 322 7.07 -21.92 21.33
N LYS A 323 6.26 -22.96 21.61
CA LYS A 323 4.79 -22.87 21.63
C LYS A 323 4.22 -21.76 22.52
N LYS A 324 4.83 -21.51 23.71
CA LYS A 324 4.39 -20.45 24.63
C LYS A 324 4.61 -19.05 24.03
N ILE A 325 5.77 -18.84 23.39
CA ILE A 325 6.09 -17.56 22.73
C ILE A 325 5.19 -17.38 21.49
N PHE A 326 4.86 -18.47 20.81
CA PHE A 326 3.93 -18.45 19.69
C PHE A 326 2.52 -18.06 20.13
N LEU A 327 2.03 -18.61 21.24
CA LEU A 327 0.76 -18.19 21.82
C LEU A 327 0.76 -16.70 22.20
N LEU A 328 1.84 -16.20 22.83
CA LEU A 328 2.00 -14.79 23.13
C LEU A 328 1.95 -13.93 21.88
N ASN A 329 2.63 -14.34 20.79
CA ASN A 329 2.58 -13.66 19.50
C ASN A 329 1.16 -13.53 18.96
N THR A 330 0.39 -14.64 19.02
CA THR A 330 -0.99 -14.68 18.56
C THR A 330 -1.90 -13.80 19.41
N THR A 331 -1.73 -13.83 20.74
CA THR A 331 -2.51 -12.99 21.67
C THR A 331 -2.26 -11.51 21.45
N LEU A 332 -1.00 -11.11 21.24
CA LEU A 332 -0.64 -9.73 20.92
C LEU A 332 -1.28 -9.29 19.58
N GLY A 333 -1.22 -10.14 18.56
CA GLY A 333 -1.84 -9.85 17.27
C GLY A 333 -3.37 -9.71 17.36
N LEU A 334 -4.04 -10.58 18.14
CA LEU A 334 -5.48 -10.47 18.40
C LEU A 334 -5.83 -9.20 19.19
N ALA A 335 -5.03 -8.85 20.19
CA ALA A 335 -5.22 -7.61 20.93
C ALA A 335 -5.13 -6.38 20.02
N VAL A 336 -4.14 -6.35 19.12
CA VAL A 336 -4.01 -5.26 18.13
C VAL A 336 -5.17 -5.26 17.13
N LEU A 337 -5.60 -6.42 16.64
CA LEU A 337 -6.77 -6.51 15.77
C LEU A 337 -8.01 -5.88 16.43
N ILE A 338 -8.30 -6.24 17.68
CA ILE A 338 -9.44 -5.72 18.43
C ILE A 338 -9.28 -4.20 18.66
N LEU A 339 -8.09 -3.75 19.08
CA LEU A 339 -7.80 -2.34 19.32
C LEU A 339 -8.00 -1.50 18.05
N VAL A 340 -7.41 -1.95 16.93
CA VAL A 340 -7.54 -1.25 15.64
C VAL A 340 -9.00 -1.23 15.19
N SER A 341 -9.72 -2.35 15.28
CA SER A 341 -11.14 -2.41 14.90
C SER A 341 -12.00 -1.48 15.77
N THR A 342 -11.71 -1.39 17.07
CA THR A 342 -12.39 -0.45 17.98
C THR A 342 -12.12 1.00 17.57
N PHE A 343 -10.86 1.36 17.24
CA PHE A 343 -10.50 2.71 16.80
C PHE A 343 -11.06 3.06 15.41
N ILE A 344 -11.26 2.08 14.55
CA ILE A 344 -11.91 2.28 13.25
C ILE A 344 -13.41 2.57 13.41
N ILE A 345 -14.10 1.91 14.34
CA ILE A 345 -15.53 2.13 14.63
C ILE A 345 -15.74 3.41 15.46
N ASN A 346 -14.90 3.63 16.47
CA ASN A 346 -14.94 4.77 17.39
C ASN A 346 -13.60 5.49 17.36
N PRO A 347 -13.33 6.31 16.33
CA PRO A 347 -12.04 6.93 16.17
C PRO A 347 -11.74 7.91 17.31
N PRO A 348 -10.58 7.75 18.00
CA PRO A 348 -10.16 8.67 19.02
C PRO A 348 -9.75 10.02 18.38
N ASN A 349 -9.93 11.11 19.13
CA ASN A 349 -9.54 12.45 18.66
C ASN A 349 -8.00 12.68 18.74
N ILE A 350 -7.26 11.81 18.06
CA ILE A 350 -5.80 11.89 17.94
C ILE A 350 -5.38 11.64 16.48
N SER A 351 -4.19 12.11 16.10
CA SER A 351 -3.61 11.78 14.79
C SER A 351 -3.29 10.26 14.72
N PRO A 352 -3.58 9.57 13.60
CA PRO A 352 -4.08 10.11 12.31
C PRO A 352 -5.60 10.19 12.17
N PHE A 353 -6.39 9.71 13.15
CA PHE A 353 -7.84 9.53 13.00
C PHE A 353 -8.61 10.84 12.82
N ASN A 354 -8.20 11.90 13.54
CA ASN A 354 -8.82 13.21 13.41
C ASN A 354 -8.60 13.88 12.04
N LYS A 355 -7.58 13.44 11.28
CA LYS A 355 -7.33 13.91 9.91
C LYS A 355 -8.24 13.26 8.86
N LEU A 356 -9.00 12.26 9.26
CA LEU A 356 -9.91 11.48 8.41
C LEU A 356 -11.37 11.83 8.70
N GLN A 357 -11.66 13.07 9.15
CA GLN A 357 -12.99 13.53 9.47
C GLN A 357 -13.13 15.01 9.07
N GLY A 358 -14.37 15.40 8.70
CA GLY A 358 -14.73 16.78 8.46
C GLY A 358 -14.60 17.27 7.02
N MET A 359 -13.99 16.52 6.10
CA MET A 359 -13.85 16.96 4.72
C MET A 359 -15.17 16.95 3.95
N LYS A 360 -16.08 16.02 4.28
CA LYS A 360 -17.42 15.98 3.69
C LYS A 360 -18.21 17.26 3.99
N ASP A 361 -18.12 17.76 5.21
CA ASP A 361 -18.85 18.98 5.61
C ASP A 361 -18.16 20.23 5.06
N ALA A 362 -16.82 20.26 5.05
CA ALA A 362 -16.05 21.30 4.37
C ALA A 362 -16.41 21.39 2.87
N THR A 363 -16.60 20.25 2.21
CA THR A 363 -16.99 20.23 0.80
C THR A 363 -18.38 20.84 0.57
N LYS A 364 -19.34 20.61 1.45
CA LYS A 364 -20.67 21.24 1.37
C LYS A 364 -20.59 22.76 1.54
N GLU A 365 -19.74 23.25 2.45
CA GLU A 365 -19.55 24.69 2.65
C GLU A 365 -18.92 25.35 1.43
N ILE A 366 -17.88 24.74 0.87
CA ILE A 366 -17.26 25.20 -0.38
C ILE A 366 -18.28 25.24 -1.52
N GLN A 367 -19.15 24.23 -1.61
CA GLN A 367 -20.23 24.20 -2.61
C GLN A 367 -21.20 25.35 -2.40
N PHE A 368 -21.63 25.60 -1.18
CA PHE A 368 -22.53 26.71 -0.85
C PHE A 368 -21.91 28.08 -1.21
N LEU A 369 -20.61 28.26 -0.92
CA LEU A 369 -19.86 29.45 -1.31
C LEU A 369 -19.80 29.60 -2.83
N ASP A 370 -19.49 28.52 -3.58
CA ASP A 370 -19.47 28.55 -5.05
C ASP A 370 -20.82 28.95 -5.63
N GLU A 371 -21.92 28.41 -5.10
CA GLU A 371 -23.27 28.73 -5.54
C GLU A 371 -23.65 30.18 -5.20
N SER A 372 -23.28 30.71 -4.04
CA SER A 372 -23.60 32.09 -3.60
C SER A 372 -22.76 33.14 -4.34
N LEU A 373 -21.50 32.85 -4.63
CA LEU A 373 -20.56 33.78 -5.28
C LEU A 373 -20.56 33.63 -6.80
N ASN A 374 -21.15 32.55 -7.33
CA ASN A 374 -21.10 32.18 -8.74
C ASN A 374 -19.68 32.23 -9.32
N SER A 375 -18.76 31.51 -8.67
CA SER A 375 -17.35 31.53 -9.06
C SER A 375 -17.10 30.92 -10.44
N ASP A 376 -16.13 31.45 -11.17
CA ASP A 376 -15.66 30.88 -12.43
C ASP A 376 -14.86 29.59 -12.16
N TYR A 377 -13.98 29.62 -11.14
CA TYR A 377 -13.13 28.52 -10.76
C TYR A 377 -13.05 28.32 -9.25
N ILE A 378 -12.85 27.05 -8.85
CA ILE A 378 -12.46 26.65 -7.50
C ILE A 378 -11.04 26.09 -7.62
N VAL A 379 -10.08 26.79 -7.03
CA VAL A 379 -8.63 26.55 -7.19
C VAL A 379 -8.06 25.93 -5.91
N PHE A 380 -7.18 24.95 -6.04
CA PHE A 380 -6.50 24.28 -4.94
C PHE A 380 -4.99 24.37 -5.09
N ASP A 381 -4.27 24.49 -3.97
CA ASP A 381 -2.81 24.36 -3.88
C ASP A 381 -2.34 23.03 -3.26
N ASP A 382 -3.27 22.25 -2.70
CA ASP A 382 -2.97 20.97 -2.06
C ASP A 382 -3.68 19.80 -2.77
N ARG A 383 -2.88 18.82 -3.22
CA ARG A 383 -3.39 17.65 -3.97
C ARG A 383 -4.32 16.75 -3.18
N MET A 384 -4.16 16.71 -1.83
CA MET A 384 -5.02 15.89 -0.99
C MET A 384 -6.41 16.49 -0.83
N ASN A 385 -6.48 17.83 -0.76
CA ASN A 385 -7.74 18.55 -0.63
C ASN A 385 -8.55 18.47 -1.91
N ILE A 386 -7.96 18.74 -3.08
CA ILE A 386 -8.67 18.61 -4.37
C ILE A 386 -9.15 17.18 -4.60
N ALA A 387 -8.35 16.16 -4.29
CA ALA A 387 -8.74 14.77 -4.43
C ALA A 387 -9.98 14.43 -3.58
N LYS A 388 -9.99 14.83 -2.32
CA LYS A 388 -11.13 14.61 -1.40
C LYS A 388 -12.35 15.39 -1.86
N PHE A 389 -12.18 16.64 -2.32
CA PHE A 389 -13.25 17.44 -2.83
C PHE A 389 -13.93 16.77 -4.05
N LEU A 390 -13.14 16.30 -5.01
CA LEU A 390 -13.63 15.54 -6.17
C LEU A 390 -14.41 14.28 -5.78
N TYR A 391 -13.96 13.57 -4.73
CA TYR A 391 -14.66 12.39 -4.24
C TYR A 391 -16.06 12.70 -3.72
N TYR A 392 -16.22 13.80 -2.98
CA TYR A 392 -17.51 14.18 -2.38
C TYR A 392 -18.40 15.01 -3.31
N LEU A 393 -17.83 15.66 -4.32
CA LEU A 393 -18.55 16.51 -5.25
C LEU A 393 -18.06 16.37 -6.72
N PRO A 394 -18.21 15.19 -7.32
CA PRO A 394 -17.69 14.92 -8.67
C PRO A 394 -18.37 15.77 -9.77
N SER A 395 -19.57 16.31 -9.53
CA SER A 395 -20.31 17.15 -10.49
C SER A 395 -19.66 18.50 -10.79
N LYS A 396 -18.72 18.96 -9.96
CA LYS A 396 -18.02 20.25 -10.12
C LYS A 396 -16.67 20.14 -10.83
N ASN A 397 -16.34 19.00 -11.41
CA ASN A 397 -15.01 18.72 -11.98
C ASN A 397 -14.53 19.78 -13.00
N GLU A 398 -15.40 20.35 -13.81
CA GLU A 398 -15.05 21.34 -14.84
C GLU A 398 -14.53 22.66 -14.27
N LYS A 399 -15.06 23.09 -13.11
CA LYS A 399 -14.64 24.32 -12.41
C LYS A 399 -13.36 24.16 -11.59
N LEU A 400 -12.97 22.90 -11.31
CA LEU A 400 -11.83 22.65 -10.43
C LEU A 400 -10.52 22.86 -11.15
N LYS A 401 -9.60 23.58 -10.53
CA LYS A 401 -8.26 23.85 -11.04
C LYS A 401 -7.22 23.64 -9.95
N TYR A 402 -6.02 23.31 -10.36
CA TYR A 402 -4.88 23.19 -9.47
C TYR A 402 -3.88 24.32 -9.77
N LEU A 403 -3.48 25.08 -8.73
CA LEU A 403 -2.58 26.20 -8.86
C LEU A 403 -1.18 25.72 -9.23
N SER A 404 -0.68 26.14 -10.38
CA SER A 404 0.62 25.76 -10.91
C SER A 404 1.60 26.94 -10.78
N TYR A 405 2.81 26.65 -10.29
CA TYR A 405 3.88 27.63 -10.09
C TYR A 405 5.11 27.40 -10.99
N GLY A 406 5.14 26.33 -11.76
CA GLY A 406 6.33 25.95 -12.50
C GLY A 406 6.07 25.32 -13.86
N ASP A 407 7.15 25.12 -14.63
CA ASP A 407 7.10 24.55 -15.98
C ASP A 407 6.81 23.02 -16.00
N HIS A 408 6.95 22.36 -14.86
CA HIS A 408 6.73 20.93 -14.73
C HIS A 408 5.73 20.62 -13.60
N PRO A 409 4.71 19.77 -13.87
CA PRO A 409 3.72 19.45 -12.87
C PRO A 409 4.31 18.66 -11.70
N GLY A 410 4.13 19.18 -10.47
CA GLY A 410 4.57 18.54 -9.23
C GLY A 410 3.64 17.42 -8.74
N ASN A 411 2.45 17.31 -9.34
CA ASN A 411 1.48 16.26 -9.00
C ASN A 411 0.47 16.02 -10.14
N HIS A 412 -0.39 15.01 -9.93
CA HIS A 412 -1.37 14.58 -10.92
C HIS A 412 -2.40 15.66 -11.31
N PHE A 413 -2.89 16.41 -10.35
CA PHE A 413 -3.93 17.42 -10.60
C PHE A 413 -3.35 18.64 -11.31
N GLU A 414 -2.12 19.02 -10.98
CA GLU A 414 -1.38 20.03 -11.71
C GLU A 414 -1.12 19.61 -13.17
N MET A 415 -0.90 18.32 -13.43
CA MET A 415 -0.76 17.77 -14.78
C MET A 415 -2.05 17.85 -15.58
N LEU A 416 -3.23 17.57 -14.95
CA LEU A 416 -4.50 17.45 -15.64
C LEU A 416 -5.31 18.75 -15.74
N MET A 417 -5.26 19.58 -14.70
CA MET A 417 -6.10 20.77 -14.58
C MET A 417 -5.31 21.97 -14.02
N PRO A 418 -4.15 22.30 -14.63
CA PRO A 418 -3.35 23.41 -14.16
C PRO A 418 -4.09 24.75 -14.40
N ILE A 419 -3.83 25.71 -13.51
CA ILE A 419 -4.19 27.12 -13.71
C ILE A 419 -3.02 27.95 -13.17
N THR A 420 -2.65 28.98 -13.92
CA THR A 420 -1.62 29.94 -13.51
C THR A 420 -2.23 31.17 -12.88
N ILE A 421 -1.39 32.01 -12.27
CA ILE A 421 -1.83 33.29 -11.70
C ILE A 421 -2.41 34.19 -12.81
N ASP A 422 -1.79 34.19 -13.99
CA ASP A 422 -2.23 35.01 -15.12
C ASP A 422 -3.61 34.62 -15.67
N ASP A 423 -3.95 33.31 -15.58
CA ASP A 423 -5.24 32.80 -16.07
C ASP A 423 -6.45 33.20 -15.20
N ILE A 424 -6.20 33.64 -13.97
CA ILE A 424 -7.24 33.97 -12.99
C ILE A 424 -7.46 35.47 -12.82
N ILE A 425 -6.68 36.29 -13.48
CA ILE A 425 -6.88 37.75 -13.50
C ILE A 425 -8.25 38.07 -14.09
N ASN A 426 -9.03 38.91 -13.39
CA ASN A 426 -10.41 39.28 -13.75
C ASN A 426 -11.42 38.10 -13.74
N LYS A 427 -11.16 37.05 -12.96
CA LYS A 427 -12.08 35.94 -12.74
C LYS A 427 -12.53 35.91 -11.30
N LYS A 428 -13.80 35.52 -11.08
CA LYS A 428 -14.32 35.23 -9.76
C LYS A 428 -13.84 33.85 -9.33
N ILE A 429 -12.99 33.79 -8.34
CA ILE A 429 -12.37 32.55 -7.90
C ILE A 429 -12.48 32.33 -6.40
N ILE A 430 -12.64 31.05 -6.03
CA ILE A 430 -12.48 30.57 -4.67
C ILE A 430 -11.18 29.78 -4.64
N ILE A 431 -10.23 30.17 -3.77
CA ILE A 431 -8.99 29.43 -3.57
C ILE A 431 -9.02 28.72 -2.22
N ILE A 432 -8.83 27.41 -2.25
CA ILE A 432 -8.65 26.57 -1.08
C ILE A 432 -7.17 26.26 -0.96
N HIS A 433 -6.50 26.92 -0.02
CA HIS A 433 -5.06 26.83 0.09
C HIS A 433 -4.61 26.48 1.51
N ARG A 434 -3.53 25.73 1.58
CA ARG A 434 -2.92 25.28 2.84
C ARG A 434 -1.75 26.15 3.24
N TYR A 435 -1.07 26.73 2.26
CA TYR A 435 0.11 27.56 2.42
C TYR A 435 -0.25 29.03 2.17
N ASP A 436 0.62 29.94 2.58
CA ASP A 436 0.43 31.35 2.25
C ASP A 436 0.54 31.57 0.74
N LEU A 437 -0.42 32.31 0.21
CA LEU A 437 -0.42 32.68 -1.20
C LEU A 437 0.76 33.67 -1.45
N PRO A 438 1.38 33.61 -2.65
CA PRO A 438 2.44 34.55 -3.01
C PRO A 438 2.01 36.02 -2.86
N SER A 439 2.93 36.87 -2.43
CA SER A 439 2.65 38.28 -2.12
C SER A 439 2.12 39.10 -3.31
N ASN A 440 2.49 38.74 -4.54
CA ASN A 440 1.96 39.30 -5.76
C ASN A 440 0.50 38.94 -6.02
N PHE A 441 0.03 37.81 -5.51
CA PHE A 441 -1.35 37.37 -5.57
C PHE A 441 -2.27 38.19 -4.63
N LEU A 442 -1.75 38.65 -3.52
CA LEU A 442 -2.49 39.32 -2.47
C LEU A 442 -2.73 40.84 -2.74
N LYS A 443 -2.07 41.42 -3.76
CA LYS A 443 -2.02 42.88 -3.91
C LYS A 443 -3.24 43.50 -4.59
N GLU A 444 -4.02 42.76 -5.34
CA GLU A 444 -4.96 43.43 -6.22
C GLU A 444 -6.45 43.13 -6.02
N ASN A 445 -6.92 42.02 -5.42
CA ASN A 445 -8.37 41.77 -5.39
C ASN A 445 -8.87 40.78 -4.30
N LEU A 446 -8.17 40.62 -3.20
CA LEU A 446 -8.65 39.74 -2.13
C LEU A 446 -9.84 40.36 -1.39
N LEU A 447 -11.02 39.80 -1.52
CA LEU A 447 -12.22 40.27 -0.80
C LEU A 447 -12.34 39.67 0.61
N VAL A 448 -12.08 38.39 0.76
CA VAL A 448 -12.19 37.66 2.02
C VAL A 448 -11.12 36.57 2.13
N LYS A 449 -10.46 36.51 3.28
CA LYS A 449 -9.64 35.36 3.69
C LYS A 449 -10.19 34.82 5.00
N GLN A 450 -10.68 33.59 5.01
CA GLN A 450 -11.20 32.91 6.17
C GLN A 450 -10.46 31.59 6.39
N MET A 451 -10.06 31.33 7.65
CA MET A 451 -9.55 30.02 8.02
C MET A 451 -10.73 29.08 8.23
N TYR A 452 -10.74 27.94 7.52
CA TYR A 452 -11.65 26.86 7.79
C TYR A 452 -11.02 25.88 8.76
N GLU A 453 -11.58 25.80 9.96
CA GLU A 453 -11.14 24.87 10.99
C GLU A 453 -11.84 23.54 10.80
N MET A 454 -11.10 22.54 10.33
CA MET A 454 -11.62 21.17 10.21
C MET A 454 -11.98 20.64 11.61
N PRO A 455 -13.22 20.20 11.85
CA PRO A 455 -13.62 19.64 13.13
C PRO A 455 -12.67 18.52 13.55
N ASN A 456 -12.14 18.61 14.77
CA ASN A 456 -11.24 17.62 15.35
C ASN A 456 -9.94 17.36 14.58
N SER A 457 -9.54 18.24 13.65
CA SER A 457 -8.36 18.06 12.80
C SER A 457 -7.39 19.23 12.88
N LYS A 458 -6.09 18.94 12.75
CA LYS A 458 -5.04 19.96 12.52
C LYS A 458 -4.85 20.28 11.02
N ASN A 459 -5.69 19.75 10.14
CA ASN A 459 -5.60 19.97 8.70
C ASN A 459 -6.47 21.17 8.27
N ASN A 460 -6.35 22.28 8.96
CA ASN A 460 -7.02 23.51 8.60
C ASN A 460 -6.52 23.99 7.23
N PHE A 461 -7.38 24.65 6.48
CA PHE A 461 -7.04 25.32 5.24
C PHE A 461 -7.71 26.69 5.20
N TYR A 462 -7.20 27.56 4.34
CA TYR A 462 -7.77 28.86 4.12
C TYR A 462 -8.70 28.84 2.90
N ILE A 463 -9.79 29.54 2.99
CA ILE A 463 -10.64 29.87 1.84
C ILE A 463 -10.45 31.35 1.57
N SER A 464 -9.99 31.68 0.39
CA SER A 464 -9.85 33.05 -0.09
C SER A 464 -10.73 33.26 -1.30
N TYR A 465 -11.44 34.37 -1.33
CA TYR A 465 -12.30 34.75 -2.43
C TYR A 465 -11.76 35.99 -3.13
N PHE A 466 -11.76 35.97 -4.45
CA PHE A 466 -11.33 37.04 -5.34
C PHE A 466 -12.40 37.32 -6.36
N GLU A 467 -12.62 38.62 -6.67
CA GLU A 467 -13.56 39.09 -7.68
C GLU A 467 -12.82 39.78 -8.84
#